data_498c6ca1a06801da3beaaa7a2254a2d0
#
_entry.id   498c6ca1a06801da3beaaa7a2254a2d0
#
_cell.length_a   1.000
_cell.length_b   1.000
_cell.length_c   1.000
_cell.angle_alpha   90.00
_cell.angle_beta   90.00
_cell.angle_gamma   90.00
#
_symmetry.space_group_name_H-M   'P 1'
#
loop_
_entity.id
_entity.type
_entity.pdbx_description
1 polymer ?
#
loop_
_entity_poly.entity_id
_entity_poly.type
_entity_poly.pdbx_seq_one_letter_code
_entity_poly.pdbx_strand_id
1 'polypeptide(L)'
;MSNKPKMSFWQIWNMNFGFFGIQFSFGLQQSNMSAIYKYLGADEASLPMLWLAGPVTGLIIQPIIGAMSDNTWSPKFGRRKPYFLIGAVVSSIALIAMPFSSALWMAAGLLWILDAANNIAMEPYRAFVADKLPKDQHAIGFLMQSFFAGLGITLANFTPAILVMLGILSISDKAENGIPIYTYYAFFIGAVAAIVSVLLSVSTTKEYPPTEEEWREIQAQKAKHNLISSVWNEIVEAMKTMPLTMKQLIPVKFFTWYAMFCYWEFITSALAQNVFKTTDHNAVGFSQAQLLTGNLNGTYNIICFVAAFALIPLALKIGAKGVHFIALLLGGLSLIAMPYLDNTTVLLTIPNPVGSDIVISTIYLYALGLGIAWASMLAMPYQLLAGSIPAKKRGVYMGIFNMFIVIPMIIQIFSMQYFVYDLLGTNPSNVITLAGVFLVLGAVFTLLITVKNKNEVVD
;
A
#
# COMPACT_ATOMS: atom_id res chain seq x y z
N MET A 1 0.70 -33.37 -12.22
CA MET A 1 0.02 -32.33 -11.39
C MET A 1 0.23 -32.75 -9.95
N SER A 2 1.05 -32.04 -9.18
CA SER A 2 1.28 -32.38 -7.76
C SER A 2 -0.04 -32.18 -6.99
N ASN A 3 -0.58 -33.28 -6.47
CA ASN A 3 -1.77 -33.25 -5.62
C ASN A 3 -1.38 -32.67 -4.26
N LYS A 4 -1.33 -31.33 -4.16
CA LYS A 4 -1.07 -30.66 -2.88
C LYS A 4 -2.20 -30.99 -1.91
N PRO A 5 -1.90 -31.39 -0.65
CA PRO A 5 -2.93 -31.69 0.32
C PRO A 5 -3.76 -30.44 0.65
N LYS A 6 -5.05 -30.62 0.86
CA LYS A 6 -5.93 -29.54 1.34
C LYS A 6 -5.53 -29.13 2.74
N MET A 7 -5.52 -27.82 2.95
CA MET A 7 -5.25 -27.21 4.26
C MET A 7 -6.57 -26.85 4.95
N SER A 8 -6.62 -26.98 6.27
CA SER A 8 -7.74 -26.52 7.07
C SER A 8 -7.80 -24.99 7.12
N PHE A 9 -8.94 -24.42 7.53
CA PHE A 9 -9.10 -22.98 7.70
C PHE A 9 -8.00 -22.38 8.62
N TRP A 10 -7.73 -23.01 9.76
CA TRP A 10 -6.70 -22.51 10.70
C TRP A 10 -5.28 -22.63 10.16
N GLN A 11 -4.98 -23.60 9.32
CA GLN A 11 -3.70 -23.69 8.64
C GLN A 11 -3.53 -22.57 7.62
N ILE A 12 -4.60 -22.23 6.86
CA ILE A 12 -4.60 -21.11 5.91
C ILE A 12 -4.51 -19.78 6.68
N TRP A 13 -5.18 -19.65 7.82
CA TRP A 13 -5.10 -18.51 8.71
C TRP A 13 -3.66 -18.29 9.18
N ASN A 14 -3.05 -19.30 9.82
CA ASN A 14 -1.68 -19.22 10.35
C ASN A 14 -0.65 -18.94 9.25
N MET A 15 -0.82 -19.57 8.08
CA MET A 15 0.04 -19.36 6.93
C MET A 15 0.04 -17.89 6.47
N ASN A 16 -1.11 -17.20 6.52
CA ASN A 16 -1.24 -15.83 6.05
C ASN A 16 -1.02 -14.78 7.14
N PHE A 17 -0.99 -15.17 8.41
CA PHE A 17 -0.90 -14.22 9.53
C PHE A 17 0.35 -13.34 9.48
N GLY A 18 1.48 -13.81 8.97
CA GLY A 18 2.69 -13.00 8.85
C GLY A 18 2.51 -11.78 7.90
N PHE A 19 1.55 -11.84 6.98
CA PHE A 19 1.25 -10.70 6.11
C PHE A 19 0.66 -9.51 6.89
N PHE A 20 -0.01 -9.79 8.01
CA PHE A 20 -0.50 -8.77 8.95
C PHE A 20 0.62 -7.85 9.42
N GLY A 21 1.74 -8.40 9.91
CA GLY A 21 2.84 -7.58 10.44
C GLY A 21 3.57 -6.78 9.36
N ILE A 22 3.75 -7.35 8.17
CA ILE A 22 4.34 -6.63 7.02
C ILE A 22 3.46 -5.44 6.66
N GLN A 23 2.16 -5.62 6.60
CA GLN A 23 1.22 -4.56 6.25
C GLN A 23 1.00 -3.55 7.38
N PHE A 24 1.17 -3.98 8.64
CA PHE A 24 1.22 -3.06 9.78
C PHE A 24 2.39 -2.08 9.64
N SER A 25 3.57 -2.58 9.25
CA SER A 25 4.74 -1.74 8.95
C SER A 25 4.44 -0.70 7.86
N PHE A 26 3.82 -1.12 6.74
CA PHE A 26 3.40 -0.18 5.69
C PHE A 26 2.38 0.86 6.18
N GLY A 27 1.41 0.46 6.98
CA GLY A 27 0.43 1.39 7.55
C GLY A 27 1.05 2.46 8.42
N LEU A 28 2.03 2.10 9.27
CA LEU A 28 2.75 3.06 10.11
C LEU A 28 3.51 4.09 9.29
N GLN A 29 4.26 3.66 8.28
CA GLN A 29 5.00 4.62 7.46
C GLN A 29 4.06 5.52 6.66
N GLN A 30 2.98 4.99 6.10
CA GLN A 30 2.02 5.75 5.31
C GLN A 30 1.38 6.92 6.07
N SER A 31 1.15 6.79 7.38
CA SER A 31 0.52 7.83 8.19
C SER A 31 1.49 8.69 8.98
N ASN A 32 2.72 8.24 9.20
CA ASN A 32 3.61 8.91 10.13
C ASN A 32 4.87 9.48 9.48
N MET A 33 5.32 8.98 8.32
CA MET A 33 6.63 9.39 7.79
C MET A 33 6.68 10.86 7.40
N SER A 34 5.65 11.41 6.74
CA SER A 34 5.62 12.85 6.43
C SER A 34 5.69 13.70 7.70
N ALA A 35 4.99 13.29 8.77
CA ALA A 35 5.05 13.98 10.05
C ALA A 35 6.45 13.86 10.71
N ILE A 36 7.06 12.67 10.70
CA ILE A 36 8.43 12.47 11.22
C ILE A 36 9.42 13.37 10.47
N TYR A 37 9.35 13.43 9.15
CA TYR A 37 10.19 14.31 8.34
C TYR A 37 10.01 15.79 8.72
N LYS A 38 8.76 16.23 8.97
CA LYS A 38 8.45 17.58 9.39
C LYS A 38 9.03 17.89 10.78
N TYR A 39 8.90 16.98 11.75
CA TYR A 39 9.51 17.14 13.08
C TYR A 39 11.04 17.25 13.00
N LEU A 40 11.67 16.60 12.02
CA LEU A 40 13.12 16.67 11.78
C LEU A 40 13.52 17.85 10.89
N GLY A 41 12.60 18.78 10.60
CA GLY A 41 12.87 20.03 9.90
C GLY A 41 12.79 19.95 8.38
N ALA A 42 12.11 18.97 7.80
CA ALA A 42 11.89 18.93 6.35
C ALA A 42 10.95 20.05 5.89
N ASP A 43 11.32 20.71 4.79
CA ASP A 43 10.42 21.59 4.06
C ASP A 43 9.35 20.78 3.30
N GLU A 44 8.15 21.36 3.14
CA GLU A 44 7.10 20.70 2.34
C GLU A 44 7.55 20.37 0.92
N ALA A 45 8.30 21.27 0.29
CA ALA A 45 8.82 21.06 -1.07
C ALA A 45 9.76 19.84 -1.16
N SER A 46 10.45 19.46 -0.09
CA SER A 46 11.38 18.33 -0.06
C SER A 46 10.70 16.98 0.24
N LEU A 47 9.46 16.98 0.75
CA LEU A 47 8.74 15.75 1.11
C LEU A 47 8.67 14.73 -0.04
N PRO A 48 8.37 15.09 -1.29
CA PRO A 48 8.29 14.12 -2.37
C PRO A 48 9.59 13.32 -2.55
N MET A 49 10.75 13.96 -2.52
CA MET A 49 12.05 13.28 -2.66
C MET A 49 12.34 12.32 -1.52
N LEU A 50 11.87 12.62 -0.31
CA LEU A 50 12.03 11.76 0.86
C LEU A 50 11.19 10.47 0.77
N TRP A 51 10.11 10.50 -0.03
CA TRP A 51 9.26 9.33 -0.31
C TRP A 51 9.72 8.47 -1.49
N LEU A 52 10.84 8.81 -2.14
CA LEU A 52 11.37 8.08 -3.29
C LEU A 52 11.71 6.60 -2.98
N ALA A 53 11.96 6.28 -1.72
CA ALA A 53 12.31 4.94 -1.26
C ALA A 53 11.27 3.89 -1.70
N GLY A 54 9.98 4.12 -1.45
CA GLY A 54 8.91 3.17 -1.75
C GLY A 54 8.84 2.74 -3.22
N PRO A 55 8.65 3.68 -4.16
CA PRO A 55 8.61 3.37 -5.58
C PRO A 55 9.88 2.70 -6.10
N VAL A 56 11.05 3.19 -5.73
CA VAL A 56 12.33 2.66 -6.25
C VAL A 56 12.61 1.26 -5.71
N THR A 57 12.43 1.04 -4.40
CA THR A 57 12.64 -0.29 -3.80
C THR A 57 11.61 -1.30 -4.34
N GLY A 58 10.36 -0.90 -4.52
CA GLY A 58 9.33 -1.73 -5.12
C GLY A 58 9.67 -2.14 -6.55
N LEU A 59 10.18 -1.21 -7.35
CA LEU A 59 10.55 -1.47 -8.74
C LEU A 59 11.75 -2.40 -8.88
N ILE A 60 12.75 -2.25 -7.99
CA ILE A 60 14.04 -2.97 -8.10
C ILE A 60 14.03 -4.25 -7.27
N ILE A 61 13.61 -4.18 -6.00
CA ILE A 61 13.77 -5.29 -5.06
C ILE A 61 12.77 -6.40 -5.31
N GLN A 62 11.50 -6.07 -5.62
CA GLN A 62 10.47 -7.10 -5.80
C GLN A 62 10.82 -8.11 -6.92
N PRO A 63 11.21 -7.70 -8.15
CA PRO A 63 11.59 -8.65 -9.18
C PRO A 63 12.84 -9.47 -8.83
N ILE A 64 13.84 -8.83 -8.22
CA ILE A 64 15.10 -9.49 -7.82
C ILE A 64 14.81 -10.57 -6.77
N ILE A 65 14.09 -10.21 -5.72
CA ILE A 65 13.76 -11.14 -4.62
C ILE A 65 12.78 -12.21 -5.09
N GLY A 66 11.83 -11.88 -5.96
CA GLY A 66 10.96 -12.85 -6.62
C GLY A 66 11.79 -13.94 -7.30
N ALA A 67 12.69 -13.55 -8.21
CA ALA A 67 13.57 -14.48 -8.92
C ALA A 67 14.53 -15.25 -7.97
N MET A 68 15.12 -14.57 -6.99
CA MET A 68 16.00 -15.22 -6.00
C MET A 68 15.24 -16.26 -5.19
N SER A 69 14.05 -15.92 -4.69
CA SER A 69 13.25 -16.83 -3.87
C SER A 69 12.75 -18.02 -4.68
N ASP A 70 12.48 -17.85 -5.98
CA ASP A 70 12.12 -18.95 -6.90
C ASP A 70 13.24 -19.98 -7.05
N ASN A 71 14.49 -19.53 -6.99
CA ASN A 71 15.68 -20.35 -7.17
C ASN A 71 16.33 -20.80 -5.85
N THR A 72 15.72 -20.50 -4.71
CA THR A 72 16.24 -20.90 -3.40
C THR A 72 15.54 -22.17 -2.92
N TRP A 73 16.30 -23.06 -2.31
CA TRP A 73 15.79 -24.16 -1.50
C TRP A 73 16.75 -24.51 -0.37
N SER A 74 16.20 -24.60 0.83
CA SER A 74 16.93 -25.07 2.01
C SER A 74 16.10 -26.17 2.68
N PRO A 75 16.70 -27.34 3.00
CA PRO A 75 16.01 -28.42 3.72
C PRO A 75 15.47 -27.97 5.09
N LYS A 76 16.15 -27.00 5.73
CA LYS A 76 15.80 -26.50 7.08
C LYS A 76 14.78 -25.37 7.02
N PHE A 77 14.94 -24.42 6.11
CA PHE A 77 14.15 -23.18 6.08
C PHE A 77 13.13 -23.12 4.93
N GLY A 78 13.19 -24.05 3.96
CA GLY A 78 12.32 -24.01 2.80
C GLY A 78 12.82 -23.05 1.71
N ARG A 79 11.91 -22.59 0.87
CA ARG A 79 12.14 -21.75 -0.31
C ARG A 79 11.88 -20.27 -0.02
N ARG A 80 10.72 -19.96 0.58
CA ARG A 80 10.23 -18.59 0.77
C ARG A 80 10.52 -18.03 2.17
N LYS A 81 10.48 -18.87 3.18
CA LYS A 81 10.61 -18.47 4.59
C LYS A 81 11.88 -17.69 4.94
N PRO A 82 13.09 -17.97 4.40
CA PRO A 82 14.28 -17.17 4.68
C PRO A 82 14.06 -15.69 4.37
N TYR A 83 13.38 -15.38 3.28
CA TYR A 83 13.09 -14.01 2.86
C TYR A 83 12.10 -13.31 3.79
N PHE A 84 11.05 -14.04 4.25
CA PHE A 84 10.12 -13.50 5.26
C PHE A 84 10.84 -13.11 6.54
N LEU A 85 11.70 -14.00 7.03
CA LEU A 85 12.44 -13.80 8.27
C LEU A 85 13.43 -12.64 8.16
N ILE A 86 14.22 -12.59 7.07
CA ILE A 86 15.17 -11.50 6.84
C ILE A 86 14.42 -10.18 6.76
N GLY A 87 13.37 -10.13 5.94
CA GLY A 87 12.55 -8.92 5.81
C GLY A 87 11.93 -8.50 7.14
N ALA A 88 11.32 -9.43 7.90
CA ALA A 88 10.72 -9.12 9.20
C ALA A 88 11.73 -8.63 10.24
N VAL A 89 12.90 -9.25 10.31
CA VAL A 89 13.96 -8.82 11.25
C VAL A 89 14.48 -7.43 10.89
N VAL A 90 14.81 -7.19 9.62
CA VAL A 90 15.36 -5.91 9.18
C VAL A 90 14.30 -4.81 9.29
N SER A 91 13.04 -5.07 8.92
CA SER A 91 11.95 -4.09 9.08
C SER A 91 11.68 -3.79 10.55
N SER A 92 11.72 -4.79 11.44
CA SER A 92 11.53 -4.56 12.88
C SER A 92 12.65 -3.69 13.47
N ILE A 93 13.90 -3.90 13.07
CA ILE A 93 15.03 -3.07 13.49
C ILE A 93 14.85 -1.64 12.97
N ALA A 94 14.48 -1.48 11.68
CA ALA A 94 14.26 -0.17 11.10
C ALA A 94 13.08 0.56 11.77
N LEU A 95 11.98 -0.14 12.09
CA LEU A 95 10.85 0.44 12.83
C LEU A 95 11.27 0.90 14.23
N ILE A 96 12.05 0.11 14.96
CA ILE A 96 12.55 0.53 16.28
C ILE A 96 13.46 1.75 16.16
N ALA A 97 14.34 1.79 15.19
CA ALA A 97 15.30 2.87 15.00
C ALA A 97 14.67 4.18 14.49
N MET A 98 13.57 4.08 13.71
CA MET A 98 12.95 5.21 13.03
C MET A 98 12.63 6.41 13.94
N PRO A 99 11.91 6.25 15.06
CA PRO A 99 11.58 7.40 15.92
C PRO A 99 12.78 7.98 16.67
N PHE A 100 13.91 7.27 16.74
CA PHE A 100 15.15 7.80 17.32
C PHE A 100 16.00 8.61 16.32
N SER A 101 15.50 8.83 15.11
CA SER A 101 16.22 9.65 14.14
C SER A 101 16.45 11.05 14.69
N SER A 102 17.71 11.48 14.75
CA SER A 102 18.10 12.81 15.20
C SER A 102 18.30 13.80 14.05
N ALA A 103 18.25 13.31 12.80
CA ALA A 103 18.43 14.11 11.60
C ALA A 103 17.61 13.56 10.44
N LEU A 104 17.23 14.45 9.52
CA LEU A 104 16.40 14.13 8.37
C LEU A 104 16.99 13.00 7.49
N TRP A 105 18.30 13.04 7.21
CA TRP A 105 18.97 12.00 6.41
C TRP A 105 18.92 10.62 7.05
N MET A 106 18.91 10.55 8.40
CA MET A 106 18.81 9.29 9.13
C MET A 106 17.43 8.66 8.95
N ALA A 107 16.36 9.44 9.13
CA ALA A 107 14.99 8.98 8.90
C ALA A 107 14.77 8.57 7.43
N ALA A 108 15.31 9.34 6.47
CA ALA A 108 15.25 9.00 5.06
C ALA A 108 15.98 7.68 4.77
N GLY A 109 17.21 7.49 5.28
CA GLY A 109 17.96 6.25 5.13
C GLY A 109 17.26 5.05 5.76
N LEU A 110 16.66 5.22 6.93
CA LEU A 110 15.87 4.18 7.58
C LEU A 110 14.60 3.83 6.80
N LEU A 111 13.97 4.80 6.11
CA LEU A 111 12.85 4.49 5.22
C LEU A 111 13.29 3.63 4.03
N TRP A 112 14.44 3.90 3.42
CA TRP A 112 15.00 3.04 2.37
C TRP A 112 15.23 1.61 2.86
N ILE A 113 15.76 1.44 4.07
CA ILE A 113 15.97 0.11 4.67
C ILE A 113 14.63 -0.57 4.95
N LEU A 114 13.66 0.18 5.51
CA LEU A 114 12.34 -0.33 5.87
C LEU A 114 11.55 -0.79 4.64
N ASP A 115 11.51 0.04 3.58
CA ASP A 115 10.85 -0.30 2.33
C ASP A 115 11.52 -1.49 1.63
N ALA A 116 12.84 -1.52 1.61
CA ALA A 116 13.58 -2.65 1.09
C ALA A 116 13.24 -3.96 1.84
N ALA A 117 13.24 -3.93 3.17
CA ALA A 117 12.93 -5.06 4.01
C ALA A 117 11.49 -5.55 3.83
N ASN A 118 10.54 -4.63 3.78
CA ASN A 118 9.13 -4.95 3.53
C ASN A 118 8.95 -5.61 2.14
N ASN A 119 9.62 -5.11 1.11
CA ASN A 119 9.56 -5.68 -0.24
C ASN A 119 10.25 -7.06 -0.32
N ILE A 120 11.34 -7.28 0.45
CA ILE A 120 12.01 -8.59 0.57
C ILE A 120 11.04 -9.63 1.16
N ALA A 121 10.22 -9.25 2.14
CA ALA A 121 9.25 -10.16 2.75
C ALA A 121 8.00 -10.35 1.87
N MET A 122 7.46 -9.26 1.31
CA MET A 122 6.14 -9.22 0.70
C MET A 122 6.03 -10.07 -0.57
N GLU A 123 7.01 -9.99 -1.47
CA GLU A 123 6.92 -10.68 -2.76
C GLU A 123 6.95 -12.20 -2.63
N PRO A 124 7.92 -12.82 -1.92
CA PRO A 124 7.87 -14.26 -1.66
C PRO A 124 6.63 -14.69 -0.88
N TYR A 125 6.09 -13.81 -0.01
CA TYR A 125 4.89 -14.11 0.76
C TYR A 125 3.64 -14.22 -0.13
N ARG A 126 3.52 -13.38 -1.16
CA ARG A 126 2.43 -13.49 -2.15
C ARG A 126 2.51 -14.81 -2.92
N ALA A 127 3.71 -15.20 -3.35
CA ALA A 127 3.93 -16.46 -4.06
C ALA A 127 3.66 -17.69 -3.16
N PHE A 128 3.90 -17.57 -1.86
CA PHE A 128 3.74 -18.65 -0.88
C PHE A 128 2.32 -19.25 -0.86
N VAL A 129 1.29 -18.43 -1.05
CA VAL A 129 -0.11 -18.89 -1.14
C VAL A 129 -0.30 -19.88 -2.28
N ALA A 130 0.19 -19.53 -3.47
CA ALA A 130 0.10 -20.40 -4.65
C ALA A 130 1.00 -21.64 -4.54
N ASP A 131 2.17 -21.50 -3.87
CA ASP A 131 3.12 -22.60 -3.68
C ASP A 131 2.57 -23.66 -2.71
N LYS A 132 1.78 -23.24 -1.71
CA LYS A 132 1.29 -24.13 -0.64
C LYS A 132 -0.08 -24.74 -0.90
N LEU A 133 -1.00 -23.98 -1.46
CA LEU A 133 -2.40 -24.40 -1.59
C LEU A 133 -2.66 -25.13 -2.91
N PRO A 134 -3.58 -26.11 -2.92
CA PRO A 134 -4.13 -26.64 -4.14
C PRO A 134 -4.99 -25.59 -4.85
N LYS A 135 -5.19 -25.72 -6.17
CA LYS A 135 -5.88 -24.69 -6.99
C LYS A 135 -7.28 -24.33 -6.51
N ASP A 136 -8.02 -25.29 -5.98
CA ASP A 136 -9.38 -25.09 -5.42
C ASP A 136 -9.38 -24.25 -4.12
N GLN A 137 -8.24 -24.12 -3.44
CA GLN A 137 -8.08 -23.30 -2.23
C GLN A 137 -7.34 -21.97 -2.47
N HIS A 138 -6.88 -21.67 -3.69
CA HIS A 138 -6.17 -20.40 -3.96
C HIS A 138 -7.04 -19.18 -3.61
N ALA A 139 -8.33 -19.22 -3.97
CA ALA A 139 -9.24 -18.09 -3.70
C ALA A 139 -9.31 -17.74 -2.20
N ILE A 140 -9.50 -18.74 -1.34
CA ILE A 140 -9.55 -18.51 0.12
C ILE A 140 -8.19 -18.08 0.67
N GLY A 141 -7.07 -18.61 0.11
CA GLY A 141 -5.72 -18.23 0.50
C GLY A 141 -5.44 -16.75 0.23
N PHE A 142 -5.76 -16.26 -0.96
CA PHE A 142 -5.57 -14.85 -1.32
C PHE A 142 -6.55 -13.92 -0.61
N LEU A 143 -7.80 -14.36 -0.36
CA LEU A 143 -8.75 -13.60 0.46
C LEU A 143 -8.25 -13.44 1.90
N MET A 144 -7.70 -14.49 2.49
CA MET A 144 -7.13 -14.44 3.83
C MET A 144 -5.91 -13.52 3.89
N GLN A 145 -5.07 -13.53 2.84
CA GLN A 145 -3.93 -12.60 2.73
C GLN A 145 -4.41 -11.14 2.64
N SER A 146 -5.44 -10.88 1.84
CA SER A 146 -6.04 -9.54 1.72
C SER A 146 -6.70 -9.08 3.02
N PHE A 147 -7.34 -9.99 3.76
CA PHE A 147 -7.89 -9.71 5.09
C PHE A 147 -6.79 -9.24 6.06
N PHE A 148 -5.69 -9.97 6.15
CA PHE A 148 -4.57 -9.58 7.02
C PHE A 148 -3.87 -8.31 6.56
N ALA A 149 -3.81 -8.07 5.24
CA ALA A 149 -3.31 -6.81 4.71
C ALA A 149 -4.16 -5.61 5.19
N GLY A 150 -5.47 -5.70 4.99
CA GLY A 150 -6.39 -4.64 5.42
C GLY A 150 -6.38 -4.43 6.93
N LEU A 151 -6.40 -5.52 7.70
CA LEU A 151 -6.35 -5.47 9.16
C LEU A 151 -5.05 -4.83 9.66
N GLY A 152 -3.90 -5.23 9.10
CA GLY A 152 -2.59 -4.70 9.48
C GLY A 152 -2.49 -3.19 9.24
N ILE A 153 -2.82 -2.74 8.02
CA ILE A 153 -2.82 -1.31 7.68
C ILE A 153 -3.78 -0.52 8.57
N THR A 154 -5.00 -1.02 8.75
CA THR A 154 -6.03 -0.33 9.55
C THR A 154 -5.59 -0.15 11.00
N LEU A 155 -5.14 -1.22 11.66
CA LEU A 155 -4.70 -1.15 13.05
C LEU A 155 -3.45 -0.30 13.21
N ALA A 156 -2.51 -0.35 12.27
CA ALA A 156 -1.32 0.51 12.28
C ALA A 156 -1.69 1.99 12.26
N ASN A 157 -2.64 2.37 11.40
CA ASN A 157 -3.11 3.75 11.28
C ASN A 157 -3.78 4.25 12.56
N PHE A 158 -4.56 3.42 13.24
CA PHE A 158 -5.23 3.80 14.50
C PHE A 158 -4.32 3.72 15.72
N THR A 159 -3.21 2.98 15.68
CA THR A 159 -2.39 2.71 16.88
C THR A 159 -1.96 3.97 17.62
N PRO A 160 -1.42 5.05 16.98
CA PRO A 160 -1.05 6.27 17.70
C PRO A 160 -2.25 6.90 18.42
N ALA A 161 -3.39 7.00 17.74
CA ALA A 161 -4.59 7.61 18.30
C ALA A 161 -5.19 6.78 19.44
N ILE A 162 -5.17 5.45 19.33
CA ILE A 162 -5.62 4.55 20.40
C ILE A 162 -4.80 4.75 21.67
N LEU A 163 -3.47 4.86 21.56
CA LEU A 163 -2.58 5.08 22.72
C LEU A 163 -2.90 6.37 23.46
N VAL A 164 -3.21 7.44 22.71
CA VAL A 164 -3.61 8.74 23.28
C VAL A 164 -5.02 8.69 23.83
N MET A 165 -5.98 8.11 23.10
CA MET A 165 -7.39 8.02 23.48
C MET A 165 -7.59 7.23 24.78
N LEU A 166 -6.81 6.16 24.99
CA LEU A 166 -6.85 5.37 26.22
C LEU A 166 -6.13 6.03 27.40
N GLY A 167 -5.57 7.24 27.20
CA GLY A 167 -4.82 7.96 28.24
C GLY A 167 -3.49 7.31 28.62
N ILE A 168 -2.99 6.37 27.81
CA ILE A 168 -1.69 5.71 28.04
C ILE A 168 -0.55 6.71 27.79
N LEU A 169 -0.70 7.56 26.78
CA LEU A 169 0.28 8.56 26.38
C LEU A 169 -0.39 9.92 26.15
N SER A 170 0.36 10.99 26.40
CA SER A 170 -0.10 12.35 26.14
C SER A 170 0.23 12.80 24.72
N ILE A 171 -0.66 13.60 24.13
CA ILE A 171 -0.46 14.20 22.80
C ILE A 171 0.66 15.26 22.81
N SER A 172 0.90 15.89 23.98
CA SER A 172 1.91 16.93 24.16
C SER A 172 3.32 16.39 24.37
N ASP A 173 3.44 15.10 24.73
CA ASP A 173 4.73 14.53 25.10
C ASP A 173 5.57 14.24 23.85
N LYS A 174 6.70 14.94 23.76
CA LYS A 174 7.66 14.83 22.67
C LYS A 174 9.04 14.43 23.21
N ALA A 175 9.78 13.68 22.41
CA ALA A 175 11.18 13.38 22.67
C ALA A 175 12.06 14.59 22.32
N GLU A 176 13.35 14.52 22.63
CA GLU A 176 14.32 15.59 22.36
C GLU A 176 14.41 15.96 20.86
N ASN A 177 14.15 15.03 19.98
CA ASN A 177 14.13 15.25 18.52
C ASN A 177 12.80 15.80 17.99
N GLY A 178 11.87 16.18 18.88
CA GLY A 178 10.56 16.75 18.54
C GLY A 178 9.50 15.73 18.13
N ILE A 179 9.85 14.46 17.95
CA ILE A 179 8.89 13.41 17.57
C ILE A 179 8.04 13.04 18.79
N PRO A 180 6.69 13.00 18.65
CA PRO A 180 5.79 12.61 19.74
C PRO A 180 6.06 11.20 20.28
N ILE A 181 5.97 11.01 21.60
CA ILE A 181 6.22 9.74 22.28
C ILE A 181 5.26 8.63 21.80
N TYR A 182 4.01 8.95 21.49
CA TYR A 182 3.06 7.98 20.94
C TYR A 182 3.53 7.37 19.59
N THR A 183 4.32 8.10 18.79
CA THR A 183 4.92 7.59 17.56
C THR A 183 5.97 6.51 17.88
N TYR A 184 6.79 6.69 18.91
CA TYR A 184 7.75 5.67 19.35
C TYR A 184 7.06 4.36 19.70
N TYR A 185 6.04 4.44 20.55
CA TYR A 185 5.30 3.24 20.96
C TYR A 185 4.55 2.58 19.81
N ALA A 186 3.96 3.36 18.90
CA ALA A 186 3.31 2.82 17.70
C ALA A 186 4.30 2.04 16.82
N PHE A 187 5.51 2.57 16.62
CA PHE A 187 6.56 1.91 15.85
C PHE A 187 7.12 0.66 16.58
N PHE A 188 7.23 0.67 17.91
CA PHE A 188 7.60 -0.51 18.69
C PHE A 188 6.53 -1.61 18.59
N ILE A 189 5.25 -1.26 18.69
CA ILE A 189 4.15 -2.19 18.46
C ILE A 189 4.23 -2.78 17.05
N GLY A 190 4.52 -1.93 16.05
CA GLY A 190 4.71 -2.36 14.67
C GLY A 190 5.88 -3.32 14.49
N ALA A 191 7.01 -3.07 15.16
CA ALA A 191 8.17 -3.95 15.14
C ALA A 191 7.85 -5.34 15.74
N VAL A 192 7.15 -5.34 16.88
CA VAL A 192 6.68 -6.59 17.52
C VAL A 192 5.67 -7.30 16.61
N ALA A 193 4.71 -6.57 16.04
CA ALA A 193 3.72 -7.13 15.13
C ALA A 193 4.39 -7.77 13.90
N ALA A 194 5.39 -7.11 13.30
CA ALA A 194 6.11 -7.61 12.13
C ALA A 194 6.86 -8.92 12.45
N ILE A 195 7.67 -8.94 13.51
CA ILE A 195 8.48 -10.12 13.82
C ILE A 195 7.63 -11.29 14.34
N VAL A 196 6.68 -11.03 15.26
CA VAL A 196 5.87 -12.09 15.89
C VAL A 196 4.93 -12.74 14.88
N SER A 197 4.26 -11.95 14.04
CA SER A 197 3.33 -12.51 13.04
C SER A 197 4.06 -13.38 12.01
N VAL A 198 5.26 -12.95 11.55
CA VAL A 198 6.07 -13.73 10.61
C VAL A 198 6.63 -14.98 11.27
N LEU A 199 7.13 -14.89 12.51
CA LEU A 199 7.63 -16.06 13.26
C LEU A 199 6.53 -17.10 13.47
N LEU A 200 5.31 -16.68 13.84
CA LEU A 200 4.15 -17.59 13.99
C LEU A 200 3.82 -18.28 12.65
N SER A 201 3.78 -17.52 11.57
CA SER A 201 3.50 -18.07 10.24
C SER A 201 4.58 -19.06 9.79
N VAL A 202 5.86 -18.72 9.97
CA VAL A 202 7.00 -19.56 9.59
C VAL A 202 7.08 -20.83 10.45
N SER A 203 6.83 -20.75 11.76
CA SER A 203 6.90 -21.90 12.66
C SER A 203 5.76 -22.89 12.46
N THR A 204 4.56 -22.40 12.14
CA THR A 204 3.34 -23.23 12.01
C THR A 204 3.14 -23.81 10.60
N THR A 205 3.84 -23.27 9.58
CA THR A 205 3.66 -23.70 8.20
C THR A 205 4.94 -24.32 7.65
N LYS A 206 4.90 -25.57 7.20
CA LYS A 206 6.02 -26.24 6.54
C LYS A 206 5.94 -26.04 5.03
N GLU A 207 7.07 -25.82 4.36
CA GLU A 207 7.16 -25.81 2.91
C GLU A 207 7.34 -27.23 2.36
N TYR A 208 6.87 -27.46 1.12
CA TYR A 208 7.09 -28.72 0.42
C TYR A 208 8.44 -28.67 -0.31
N PRO A 209 9.22 -29.78 -0.29
CA PRO A 209 10.40 -29.86 -1.13
C PRO A 209 10.00 -29.77 -2.60
N PRO A 210 10.85 -29.16 -3.44
CA PRO A 210 10.62 -29.13 -4.88
C PRO A 210 10.61 -30.55 -5.44
N THR A 211 9.76 -30.78 -6.44
CA THR A 211 9.77 -32.03 -7.19
C THR A 211 11.09 -32.16 -7.97
N GLU A 212 11.42 -33.36 -8.46
CA GLU A 212 12.62 -33.55 -9.28
C GLU A 212 12.58 -32.70 -10.56
N GLU A 213 11.40 -32.51 -11.14
CA GLU A 213 11.18 -31.67 -12.32
C GLU A 213 11.43 -30.20 -12.01
N GLU A 214 10.82 -29.67 -10.94
CA GLU A 214 11.07 -28.31 -10.44
C GLU A 214 12.55 -28.09 -10.09
N TRP A 215 13.21 -29.10 -9.50
CA TRP A 215 14.63 -29.02 -9.16
C TRP A 215 15.52 -28.93 -10.40
N ARG A 216 15.21 -29.71 -11.45
CA ARG A 216 15.92 -29.62 -12.74
C ARG A 216 15.71 -28.27 -13.41
N GLU A 217 14.49 -27.71 -13.35
CA GLU A 217 14.19 -26.38 -13.87
C GLU A 217 14.98 -25.28 -13.11
N ILE A 218 15.04 -25.34 -11.78
CA ILE A 218 15.84 -24.45 -10.95
C ILE A 218 17.33 -24.50 -11.33
N GLN A 219 17.87 -25.71 -11.54
CA GLN A 219 19.27 -25.87 -11.98
C GLN A 219 19.51 -25.35 -13.39
N ALA A 220 18.57 -25.61 -14.32
CA ALA A 220 18.65 -25.11 -15.69
C ALA A 220 18.57 -23.58 -15.76
N GLN A 221 17.75 -22.93 -14.92
CA GLN A 221 17.67 -21.49 -14.81
C GLN A 221 18.95 -20.88 -14.23
N LYS A 222 19.54 -21.50 -13.20
CA LYS A 222 20.86 -21.09 -12.64
C LYS A 222 21.99 -21.16 -13.66
N ALA A 223 21.92 -22.07 -14.62
CA ALA A 223 22.92 -22.22 -15.68
C ALA A 223 22.78 -21.19 -16.81
N LYS A 224 21.64 -20.51 -16.92
CA LYS A 224 21.44 -19.46 -17.95
C LYS A 224 22.05 -18.15 -17.49
N HIS A 225 23.25 -17.84 -17.99
CA HIS A 225 24.03 -16.65 -17.63
C HIS A 225 23.41 -15.27 -18.03
N ASN A 226 22.26 -15.23 -18.74
CA ASN A 226 21.66 -14.00 -19.28
C ASN A 226 20.19 -13.82 -18.91
N LEU A 227 19.81 -14.08 -17.66
CA LEU A 227 18.43 -13.90 -17.19
C LEU A 227 17.90 -12.46 -17.41
N ILE A 228 18.73 -11.45 -17.17
CA ILE A 228 18.33 -10.04 -17.27
C ILE A 228 18.03 -9.65 -18.73
N SER A 229 18.84 -10.11 -19.70
CA SER A 229 18.62 -9.79 -21.10
C SER A 229 17.40 -10.50 -21.69
N SER A 230 17.11 -11.73 -21.27
CA SER A 230 15.91 -12.45 -21.71
C SER A 230 14.63 -11.81 -21.17
N VAL A 231 14.61 -11.45 -19.88
CA VAL A 231 13.48 -10.73 -19.24
C VAL A 231 13.26 -9.36 -19.89
N TRP A 232 14.35 -8.63 -20.19
CA TRP A 232 14.26 -7.35 -20.88
C TRP A 232 13.64 -7.47 -22.27
N ASN A 233 14.08 -8.47 -23.06
CA ASN A 233 13.53 -8.72 -24.39
C ASN A 233 12.06 -9.12 -24.33
N GLU A 234 11.65 -9.93 -23.35
CA GLU A 234 10.25 -10.29 -23.14
C GLU A 234 9.39 -9.08 -22.77
N ILE A 235 9.89 -8.18 -21.92
CA ILE A 235 9.20 -6.92 -21.57
C ILE A 235 9.05 -6.04 -22.82
N VAL A 236 10.11 -5.84 -23.60
CA VAL A 236 10.07 -5.02 -24.82
C VAL A 236 9.10 -5.61 -25.85
N GLU A 237 9.08 -6.92 -26.05
CA GLU A 237 8.13 -7.59 -26.92
C GLU A 237 6.69 -7.44 -26.41
N ALA A 238 6.47 -7.64 -25.13
CA ALA A 238 5.15 -7.47 -24.50
C ALA A 238 4.66 -6.01 -24.60
N MET A 239 5.54 -5.03 -24.48
CA MET A 239 5.19 -3.61 -24.69
C MET A 239 4.76 -3.34 -26.14
N LYS A 240 5.41 -3.95 -27.13
CA LYS A 240 5.04 -3.82 -28.56
C LYS A 240 3.69 -4.47 -28.84
N THR A 241 3.41 -5.60 -28.23
CA THR A 241 2.18 -6.40 -28.42
C THR A 241 1.10 -6.14 -27.39
N MET A 242 1.23 -5.03 -26.64
CA MET A 242 0.34 -4.67 -25.54
C MET A 242 -1.13 -4.54 -26.00
N PRO A 243 -2.07 -5.24 -25.31
CA PRO A 243 -3.49 -5.16 -25.62
C PRO A 243 -4.05 -3.73 -25.53
N LEU A 244 -5.04 -3.39 -26.37
CA LEU A 244 -5.64 -2.06 -26.40
C LEU A 244 -6.19 -1.63 -25.01
N THR A 245 -6.90 -2.51 -24.33
CA THR A 245 -7.43 -2.26 -22.97
C THR A 245 -6.32 -1.88 -21.99
N MET A 246 -5.16 -2.55 -22.10
CA MET A 246 -4.02 -2.24 -21.23
C MET A 246 -3.42 -0.86 -21.56
N LYS A 247 -3.33 -0.48 -22.84
CA LYS A 247 -2.90 0.86 -23.26
C LYS A 247 -3.85 1.95 -22.75
N GLN A 248 -5.17 1.69 -22.81
CA GLN A 248 -6.20 2.61 -22.31
C GLN A 248 -6.19 2.74 -20.78
N LEU A 249 -5.68 1.74 -20.05
CA LEU A 249 -5.50 1.81 -18.59
C LEU A 249 -4.28 2.64 -18.18
N ILE A 250 -3.33 2.95 -19.07
CA ILE A 250 -2.16 3.78 -18.74
C ILE A 250 -2.57 5.15 -18.14
N PRO A 251 -3.36 5.99 -18.83
CA PRO A 251 -3.75 7.28 -18.27
C PRO A 251 -4.59 7.14 -16.99
N VAL A 252 -5.45 6.12 -16.89
CA VAL A 252 -6.23 5.88 -15.67
C VAL A 252 -5.31 5.61 -14.48
N LYS A 253 -4.35 4.70 -14.65
CA LYS A 253 -3.35 4.38 -13.62
C LYS A 253 -2.44 5.57 -13.32
N PHE A 254 -2.04 6.32 -14.34
CA PHE A 254 -1.23 7.52 -14.18
C PHE A 254 -1.89 8.52 -13.23
N PHE A 255 -3.11 8.94 -13.54
CA PHE A 255 -3.80 9.94 -12.72
C PHE A 255 -4.14 9.43 -11.32
N THR A 256 -4.57 8.17 -11.20
CA THR A 256 -4.97 7.63 -9.90
C THR A 256 -3.80 7.44 -8.94
N TRP A 257 -2.64 6.94 -9.41
CA TRP A 257 -1.49 6.71 -8.55
C TRP A 257 -0.70 7.99 -8.27
N TYR A 258 -0.65 8.91 -9.21
CA TYR A 258 -0.16 10.27 -8.95
C TYR A 258 -0.97 10.95 -7.84
N ALA A 259 -2.31 10.87 -7.93
CA ALA A 259 -3.21 11.43 -6.92
C ALA A 259 -3.00 10.84 -5.53
N MET A 260 -2.94 9.51 -5.43
CA MET A 260 -2.76 8.87 -4.13
C MET A 260 -1.42 9.20 -3.50
N PHE A 261 -0.38 9.36 -4.30
CA PHE A 261 0.93 9.73 -3.78
C PHE A 261 0.94 11.17 -3.26
N CYS A 262 0.34 12.13 -3.99
CA CYS A 262 0.08 13.48 -3.48
C CYS A 262 -0.68 13.45 -2.14
N TYR A 263 -1.70 12.62 -2.03
CA TYR A 263 -2.50 12.49 -0.81
C TYR A 263 -1.63 12.02 0.36
N TRP A 264 -0.90 10.92 0.22
CA TRP A 264 -0.12 10.37 1.32
C TRP A 264 1.01 11.28 1.80
N GLU A 265 1.64 12.01 0.89
CA GLU A 265 2.72 12.92 1.22
C GLU A 265 2.24 14.18 1.95
N PHE A 266 1.13 14.78 1.51
CA PHE A 266 0.74 16.13 1.92
C PHE A 266 -0.46 16.20 2.86
N ILE A 267 -1.17 15.10 3.13
CA ILE A 267 -2.42 15.12 3.91
C ILE A 267 -2.21 15.64 5.33
N THR A 268 -1.12 15.27 6.02
CA THR A 268 -0.86 15.73 7.38
C THR A 268 -0.66 17.25 7.43
N SER A 269 0.14 17.79 6.52
CA SER A 269 0.37 19.25 6.42
C SER A 269 -0.91 19.99 6.01
N ALA A 270 -1.70 19.41 5.11
CA ALA A 270 -2.99 20.00 4.70
C ALA A 270 -3.99 20.05 5.87
N LEU A 271 -4.08 18.99 6.67
CA LEU A 271 -4.93 18.98 7.88
C LEU A 271 -4.42 19.96 8.94
N ALA A 272 -3.10 20.06 9.13
CA ALA A 272 -2.51 21.02 10.07
C ALA A 272 -2.89 22.45 9.71
N GLN A 273 -2.78 22.82 8.43
CA GLN A 273 -3.17 24.17 7.98
C GLN A 273 -4.68 24.40 8.01
N ASN A 274 -5.48 23.47 7.49
CA ASN A 274 -6.92 23.70 7.30
C ASN A 274 -7.73 23.50 8.58
N VAL A 275 -7.43 22.47 9.35
CA VAL A 275 -8.21 22.10 10.53
C VAL A 275 -7.64 22.75 11.80
N PHE A 276 -6.33 22.63 11.99
CA PHE A 276 -5.67 23.10 13.22
C PHE A 276 -5.01 24.49 13.08
N LYS A 277 -5.12 25.12 11.92
CA LYS A 277 -4.64 26.49 11.63
C LYS A 277 -3.18 26.72 12.01
N THR A 278 -2.34 25.71 11.79
CA THR A 278 -0.89 25.79 12.07
C THR A 278 -0.05 25.28 10.91
N THR A 279 1.09 25.94 10.69
CA THR A 279 2.19 25.48 9.85
C THR A 279 3.41 25.08 10.69
N ASP A 280 3.38 25.40 11.99
CA ASP A 280 4.46 25.06 12.92
C ASP A 280 4.36 23.59 13.32
N HIS A 281 5.33 22.79 12.87
CA HIS A 281 5.44 21.38 13.20
C HIS A 281 5.76 21.10 14.69
N ASN A 282 6.19 22.11 15.44
CA ASN A 282 6.38 21.98 16.88
C ASN A 282 5.09 22.23 17.68
N ALA A 283 4.08 22.85 17.07
CA ALA A 283 2.80 23.11 17.72
C ALA A 283 2.03 21.81 18.01
N VAL A 284 1.24 21.80 19.08
CA VAL A 284 0.35 20.68 19.43
C VAL A 284 -0.65 20.41 18.30
N GLY A 285 -1.11 21.45 17.59
CA GLY A 285 -1.99 21.31 16.43
C GLY A 285 -1.43 20.42 15.31
N PHE A 286 -0.11 20.42 15.10
CA PHE A 286 0.52 19.52 14.12
C PHE A 286 0.48 18.06 14.59
N SER A 287 0.70 17.80 15.88
CA SER A 287 0.56 16.47 16.46
C SER A 287 -0.90 15.99 16.38
N GLN A 288 -1.89 16.87 16.57
CA GLN A 288 -3.30 16.58 16.37
C GLN A 288 -3.60 16.22 14.90
N ALA A 289 -3.01 16.95 13.94
CA ALA A 289 -3.14 16.65 12.52
C ALA A 289 -2.54 15.28 12.16
N GLN A 290 -1.41 14.90 12.75
CA GLN A 290 -0.82 13.57 12.57
C GLN A 290 -1.77 12.47 13.08
N LEU A 291 -2.33 12.61 14.28
CA LEU A 291 -3.30 11.64 14.82
C LEU A 291 -4.56 11.57 13.96
N LEU A 292 -5.06 12.72 13.51
CA LEU A 292 -6.23 12.78 12.63
C LEU A 292 -5.93 12.13 11.28
N THR A 293 -4.73 12.31 10.72
CA THR A 293 -4.28 11.61 9.50
C THR A 293 -4.36 10.08 9.68
N GLY A 294 -3.84 9.56 10.79
CA GLY A 294 -3.95 8.15 11.12
C GLY A 294 -5.41 7.67 11.18
N ASN A 295 -6.26 8.41 11.89
CA ASN A 295 -7.68 8.08 12.01
C ASN A 295 -8.40 8.07 10.66
N LEU A 296 -8.14 9.04 9.81
CA LEU A 296 -8.75 9.15 8.48
C LEU A 296 -8.23 8.07 7.53
N ASN A 297 -6.93 7.75 7.59
CA ASN A 297 -6.34 6.65 6.83
C ASN A 297 -6.89 5.29 7.29
N GLY A 298 -7.02 5.05 8.59
CA GLY A 298 -7.68 3.87 9.13
C GLY A 298 -9.13 3.77 8.67
N THR A 299 -9.86 4.89 8.70
CA THR A 299 -11.27 4.96 8.30
C THR A 299 -11.46 4.65 6.82
N TYR A 300 -10.69 5.25 5.91
CA TYR A 300 -10.85 4.92 4.49
C TYR A 300 -10.45 3.47 4.17
N ASN A 301 -9.53 2.87 4.91
CA ASN A 301 -9.21 1.45 4.75
C ASN A 301 -10.35 0.52 5.23
N ILE A 302 -11.06 0.86 6.33
CA ILE A 302 -12.28 0.15 6.74
C ILE A 302 -13.35 0.29 5.65
N ILE A 303 -13.57 1.50 5.15
CA ILE A 303 -14.53 1.75 4.09
C ILE A 303 -14.16 0.98 2.81
N CYS A 304 -12.87 0.95 2.45
CA CYS A 304 -12.36 0.15 1.34
C CYS A 304 -12.73 -1.33 1.49
N PHE A 305 -12.50 -1.89 2.69
CA PHE A 305 -12.84 -3.27 2.97
C PHE A 305 -14.34 -3.55 2.80
N VAL A 306 -15.21 -2.72 3.37
CA VAL A 306 -16.66 -2.85 3.27
C VAL A 306 -17.14 -2.62 1.82
N ALA A 307 -16.63 -1.58 1.17
CA ALA A 307 -16.96 -1.24 -0.22
C ALA A 307 -16.60 -2.36 -1.19
N ALA A 308 -15.50 -3.08 -0.97
CA ALA A 308 -15.09 -4.19 -1.83
C ALA A 308 -16.21 -5.23 -2.01
N PHE A 309 -16.95 -5.54 -0.94
CA PHE A 309 -18.10 -6.46 -1.03
C PHE A 309 -19.27 -5.86 -1.82
N ALA A 310 -19.53 -4.55 -1.69
CA ALA A 310 -20.61 -3.88 -2.40
C ALA A 310 -20.28 -3.68 -3.90
N LEU A 311 -19.02 -3.47 -4.23
CA LEU A 311 -18.57 -3.24 -5.59
C LEU A 311 -18.67 -4.51 -6.47
N ILE A 312 -18.58 -5.72 -5.90
CA ILE A 312 -18.70 -6.97 -6.64
C ILE A 312 -20.07 -7.12 -7.33
N PRO A 313 -21.22 -7.10 -6.61
CA PRO A 313 -22.54 -7.19 -7.25
C PRO A 313 -22.84 -5.99 -8.15
N LEU A 314 -22.30 -4.81 -7.82
CA LEU A 314 -22.45 -3.64 -8.68
C LEU A 314 -21.71 -3.83 -10.01
N ALA A 315 -20.50 -4.40 -9.99
CA ALA A 315 -19.73 -4.70 -11.20
C ALA A 315 -20.43 -5.74 -12.11
N LEU A 316 -21.21 -6.64 -11.53
CA LEU A 316 -22.05 -7.57 -12.31
C LEU A 316 -23.21 -6.87 -13.03
N LYS A 317 -23.71 -5.75 -12.48
CA LYS A 317 -24.84 -4.98 -13.05
C LYS A 317 -24.40 -3.94 -14.08
N ILE A 318 -23.42 -3.11 -13.76
CA ILE A 318 -22.99 -1.97 -14.59
C ILE A 318 -21.59 -2.16 -15.19
N GLY A 319 -20.96 -3.30 -14.96
CA GLY A 319 -19.62 -3.61 -15.43
C GLY A 319 -18.50 -2.96 -14.61
N ALA A 320 -17.30 -3.55 -14.65
CA ALA A 320 -16.14 -3.04 -13.92
C ALA A 320 -15.76 -1.60 -14.32
N LYS A 321 -15.94 -1.24 -15.59
CA LYS A 321 -15.72 0.11 -16.13
C LYS A 321 -16.64 1.15 -15.46
N GLY A 322 -17.94 0.86 -15.37
CA GLY A 322 -18.92 1.76 -14.76
C GLY A 322 -18.68 1.95 -13.26
N VAL A 323 -18.36 0.84 -12.55
CA VAL A 323 -17.99 0.90 -11.12
C VAL A 323 -16.75 1.73 -10.90
N HIS A 324 -15.70 1.53 -11.71
CA HIS A 324 -14.44 2.26 -11.57
C HIS A 324 -14.63 3.76 -11.81
N PHE A 325 -15.41 4.13 -12.83
CA PHE A 325 -15.76 5.52 -13.11
C PHE A 325 -16.44 6.18 -11.91
N ILE A 326 -17.53 5.59 -11.39
CA ILE A 326 -18.28 6.15 -10.26
C ILE A 326 -17.42 6.27 -9.01
N ALA A 327 -16.66 5.22 -8.69
CA ALA A 327 -15.81 5.19 -7.51
C ALA A 327 -14.71 6.27 -7.56
N LEU A 328 -14.03 6.43 -8.70
CA LEU A 328 -13.00 7.46 -8.86
C LEU A 328 -13.60 8.86 -8.83
N LEU A 329 -14.78 9.06 -9.41
CA LEU A 329 -15.49 10.33 -9.37
C LEU A 329 -15.84 10.72 -7.92
N LEU A 330 -16.39 9.79 -7.14
CA LEU A 330 -16.70 10.01 -5.73
C LEU A 330 -15.46 10.34 -4.91
N GLY A 331 -14.38 9.57 -5.09
CA GLY A 331 -13.10 9.82 -4.41
C GLY A 331 -12.48 11.16 -4.81
N GLY A 332 -12.53 11.50 -6.09
CA GLY A 332 -12.00 12.78 -6.57
C GLY A 332 -12.78 13.98 -6.02
N LEU A 333 -14.11 13.94 -6.09
CA LEU A 333 -14.96 14.99 -5.52
C LEU A 333 -14.79 15.12 -4.01
N SER A 334 -14.60 14.01 -3.30
CA SER A 334 -14.37 14.01 -1.85
C SER A 334 -13.04 14.68 -1.47
N LEU A 335 -11.96 14.44 -2.23
CA LEU A 335 -10.68 15.12 -2.00
C LEU A 335 -10.73 16.61 -2.39
N ILE A 336 -11.46 16.98 -3.44
CA ILE A 336 -11.68 18.40 -3.79
C ILE A 336 -12.46 19.11 -2.67
N ALA A 337 -13.41 18.43 -2.03
CA ALA A 337 -14.18 18.99 -0.93
C ALA A 337 -13.40 19.07 0.38
N MET A 338 -12.32 18.28 0.57
CA MET A 338 -11.60 18.16 1.84
C MET A 338 -11.16 19.50 2.46
N PRO A 339 -10.64 20.49 1.70
CA PRO A 339 -10.23 21.77 2.28
C PRO A 339 -11.38 22.59 2.90
N TYR A 340 -12.63 22.27 2.56
CA TYR A 340 -13.85 22.94 3.05
C TYR A 340 -14.52 22.20 4.20
N LEU A 341 -14.00 21.03 4.58
CA LEU A 341 -14.48 20.23 5.69
C LEU A 341 -13.72 20.59 6.97
N ASP A 342 -14.39 20.48 8.12
CA ASP A 342 -13.83 20.83 9.40
C ASP A 342 -13.95 19.70 10.44
N ASN A 343 -13.26 19.84 11.56
CA ASN A 343 -13.29 18.91 12.68
C ASN A 343 -14.22 19.38 13.82
N THR A 344 -14.90 20.50 13.67
CA THR A 344 -15.77 21.10 14.70
C THR A 344 -17.23 20.72 14.53
N THR A 345 -17.68 20.55 13.29
CA THR A 345 -19.04 20.14 12.99
C THR A 345 -19.20 18.64 13.18
N VAL A 346 -19.80 18.26 14.31
CA VAL A 346 -19.97 16.87 14.73
C VAL A 346 -21.12 16.22 14.01
N LEU A 347 -20.87 15.08 13.37
CA LEU A 347 -21.88 14.22 12.72
C LEU A 347 -22.38 13.11 13.66
N LEU A 348 -21.47 12.53 14.43
CA LEU A 348 -21.75 11.42 15.32
C LEU A 348 -20.76 11.42 16.49
N THR A 349 -21.27 11.17 17.69
CA THR A 349 -20.44 10.90 18.86
C THR A 349 -20.74 9.50 19.36
N ILE A 350 -19.71 8.67 19.48
CA ILE A 350 -19.79 7.31 20.00
C ILE A 350 -19.19 7.32 21.42
N PRO A 351 -20.00 7.10 22.47
CA PRO A 351 -19.51 7.04 23.83
C PRO A 351 -18.43 5.98 24.01
N ASN A 352 -17.31 6.33 24.61
CA ASN A 352 -16.21 5.41 24.91
C ASN A 352 -16.08 5.25 26.43
N PRO A 353 -16.39 4.09 27.02
CA PRO A 353 -16.37 3.88 28.46
C PRO A 353 -14.95 3.86 29.06
N VAL A 354 -13.90 3.77 28.22
CA VAL A 354 -12.51 3.62 28.68
C VAL A 354 -11.66 4.85 28.45
N GLY A 355 -12.13 5.80 27.64
CA GLY A 355 -11.38 7.02 27.27
C GLY A 355 -12.29 8.12 26.77
N SER A 356 -11.73 9.06 26.01
CA SER A 356 -12.50 10.12 25.38
C SER A 356 -13.47 9.57 24.35
N ASP A 357 -14.65 10.17 24.22
CA ASP A 357 -15.63 9.84 23.20
C ASP A 357 -15.03 9.92 21.79
N ILE A 358 -15.47 9.01 20.91
CA ILE A 358 -15.07 9.00 19.50
C ILE A 358 -15.98 9.97 18.76
N VAL A 359 -15.42 11.10 18.32
CA VAL A 359 -16.14 12.14 17.58
C VAL A 359 -15.89 11.98 16.08
N ILE A 360 -16.94 11.74 15.31
CA ILE A 360 -16.92 11.74 13.86
C ILE A 360 -17.45 13.09 13.38
N SER A 361 -16.60 13.90 12.79
CA SER A 361 -16.92 15.22 12.27
C SER A 361 -16.98 15.23 10.74
N THR A 362 -17.33 16.37 10.15
CA THR A 362 -17.49 16.50 8.68
C THR A 362 -16.23 16.14 7.93
N ILE A 363 -15.03 16.30 8.51
CA ILE A 363 -13.76 15.93 7.86
C ILE A 363 -13.71 14.44 7.46
N TYR A 364 -14.41 13.55 8.16
CA TYR A 364 -14.47 12.13 7.83
C TYR A 364 -15.23 11.82 6.53
N LEU A 365 -16.01 12.77 6.00
CA LEU A 365 -16.77 12.57 4.76
C LEU A 365 -15.86 12.30 3.56
N TYR A 366 -14.66 12.92 3.49
CA TYR A 366 -13.77 12.62 2.38
C TYR A 366 -13.21 11.20 2.44
N ALA A 367 -13.01 10.64 3.64
CA ALA A 367 -12.56 9.27 3.80
C ALA A 367 -13.57 8.24 3.23
N LEU A 368 -14.86 8.57 3.23
CA LEU A 368 -15.90 7.74 2.61
C LEU A 368 -15.69 7.61 1.10
N GLY A 369 -15.58 8.75 0.40
CA GLY A 369 -15.36 8.74 -1.06
C GLY A 369 -14.01 8.12 -1.43
N LEU A 370 -12.95 8.48 -0.68
CA LEU A 370 -11.61 7.95 -0.92
C LEU A 370 -11.54 6.43 -0.71
N GLY A 371 -12.20 5.89 0.34
CA GLY A 371 -12.24 4.46 0.61
C GLY A 371 -12.93 3.67 -0.50
N ILE A 372 -14.02 4.18 -1.05
CA ILE A 372 -14.72 3.59 -2.22
C ILE A 372 -13.79 3.61 -3.46
N ALA A 373 -13.12 4.75 -3.72
CA ALA A 373 -12.17 4.87 -4.82
C ALA A 373 -11.01 3.89 -4.66
N TRP A 374 -10.46 3.79 -3.47
CA TRP A 374 -9.34 2.90 -3.15
C TRP A 374 -9.72 1.43 -3.37
N ALA A 375 -10.90 0.98 -2.92
CA ALA A 375 -11.41 -0.37 -3.19
C ALA A 375 -11.49 -0.66 -4.69
N SER A 376 -11.99 0.31 -5.46
CA SER A 376 -12.08 0.18 -6.91
C SER A 376 -10.72 0.17 -7.60
N MET A 377 -9.76 1.00 -7.16
CA MET A 377 -8.40 1.05 -7.71
C MET A 377 -7.63 -0.26 -7.52
N LEU A 378 -7.89 -0.98 -6.43
CA LEU A 378 -7.28 -2.27 -6.13
C LEU A 378 -7.89 -3.44 -6.92
N ALA A 379 -9.13 -3.32 -7.40
CA ALA A 379 -9.86 -4.44 -8.01
C ALA A 379 -10.20 -4.22 -9.49
N MET A 380 -10.85 -3.11 -9.84
CA MET A 380 -11.47 -2.94 -11.16
C MET A 380 -10.48 -2.91 -12.34
N PRO A 381 -9.31 -2.24 -12.27
CA PRO A 381 -8.33 -2.26 -13.34
C PRO A 381 -7.80 -3.68 -13.65
N TYR A 382 -7.60 -4.50 -12.61
CA TYR A 382 -7.17 -5.88 -12.77
C TYR A 382 -8.26 -6.75 -13.40
N GLN A 383 -9.53 -6.51 -13.05
CA GLN A 383 -10.67 -7.20 -13.66
C GLN A 383 -10.80 -6.84 -15.15
N LEU A 384 -10.64 -5.57 -15.52
CA LEU A 384 -10.66 -5.10 -16.90
C LEU A 384 -9.51 -5.70 -17.71
N LEU A 385 -8.33 -5.82 -17.09
CA LEU A 385 -7.13 -6.35 -17.72
C LEU A 385 -7.20 -7.87 -17.93
N ALA A 386 -7.73 -8.62 -16.95
CA ALA A 386 -7.71 -10.10 -16.93
C ALA A 386 -8.38 -10.72 -18.17
N GLY A 387 -9.40 -10.08 -18.73
CA GLY A 387 -10.09 -10.51 -19.95
C GLY A 387 -9.34 -10.22 -21.26
N SER A 388 -8.25 -9.45 -21.21
CA SER A 388 -7.55 -8.94 -22.39
C SER A 388 -6.15 -9.52 -22.58
N ILE A 389 -5.62 -10.25 -21.58
CA ILE A 389 -4.25 -10.78 -21.57
C ILE A 389 -4.22 -12.25 -21.96
N PRO A 390 -3.35 -12.66 -22.92
CA PRO A 390 -3.10 -14.06 -23.24
C PRO A 390 -2.58 -14.82 -22.02
N ALA A 391 -3.13 -16.01 -21.74
CA ALA A 391 -2.78 -16.81 -20.57
C ALA A 391 -1.26 -17.13 -20.47
N LYS A 392 -0.59 -17.36 -21.61
CA LYS A 392 0.84 -17.70 -21.69
C LYS A 392 1.77 -16.54 -21.29
N LYS A 393 1.35 -15.27 -21.47
CA LYS A 393 2.16 -14.07 -21.20
C LYS A 393 1.63 -13.28 -19.97
N ARG A 394 0.75 -13.87 -19.17
CA ARG A 394 0.08 -13.17 -18.05
C ARG A 394 1.06 -12.58 -17.04
N GLY A 395 2.12 -13.29 -16.68
CA GLY A 395 3.13 -12.82 -15.73
C GLY A 395 3.83 -11.55 -16.18
N VAL A 396 4.30 -11.53 -17.44
CA VAL A 396 5.00 -10.36 -18.01
C VAL A 396 4.08 -9.15 -18.09
N TYR A 397 2.83 -9.33 -18.55
CA TYR A 397 1.87 -8.22 -18.61
C TYR A 397 1.46 -7.71 -17.23
N MET A 398 1.35 -8.57 -16.21
CA MET A 398 1.13 -8.13 -14.84
C MET A 398 2.31 -7.34 -14.27
N GLY A 399 3.54 -7.77 -14.60
CA GLY A 399 4.75 -7.00 -14.26
C GLY A 399 4.75 -5.59 -14.88
N ILE A 400 4.45 -5.49 -16.18
CA ILE A 400 4.32 -4.20 -16.87
C ILE A 400 3.18 -3.36 -16.25
N PHE A 401 2.08 -3.99 -15.87
CA PHE A 401 0.96 -3.31 -15.24
C PHE A 401 1.31 -2.74 -13.85
N ASN A 402 2.21 -3.39 -13.12
CA ASN A 402 2.76 -2.84 -11.87
C ASN A 402 3.66 -1.61 -12.14
N MET A 403 4.34 -1.54 -13.29
CA MET A 403 5.08 -0.33 -13.66
C MET A 403 4.16 0.88 -13.86
N PHE A 404 2.89 0.67 -14.24
CA PHE A 404 1.86 1.74 -14.31
C PHE A 404 1.44 2.27 -12.93
N ILE A 405 1.88 1.65 -11.86
CA ILE A 405 1.76 2.14 -10.48
C ILE A 405 2.99 2.98 -10.13
N VAL A 406 4.17 2.42 -10.34
CA VAL A 406 5.44 2.99 -9.87
C VAL A 406 5.87 4.22 -10.68
N ILE A 407 5.74 4.16 -12.01
CA ILE A 407 6.16 5.28 -12.89
C ILE A 407 5.41 6.57 -12.56
N PRO A 408 4.05 6.59 -12.42
CA PRO A 408 3.33 7.78 -11.98
C PRO A 408 3.78 8.34 -10.64
N MET A 409 4.12 7.48 -9.67
CA MET A 409 4.62 7.91 -8.37
C MET A 409 5.98 8.60 -8.51
N ILE A 410 6.89 8.05 -9.32
CA ILE A 410 8.20 8.67 -9.59
C ILE A 410 8.02 10.02 -10.33
N ILE A 411 7.14 10.08 -11.32
CA ILE A 411 6.83 11.33 -12.03
C ILE A 411 6.22 12.36 -11.08
N GLN A 412 5.35 11.94 -10.17
CA GLN A 412 4.77 12.80 -9.15
C GLN A 412 5.87 13.39 -8.25
N ILE A 413 6.79 12.57 -7.73
CA ILE A 413 7.91 13.00 -6.89
C ILE A 413 8.71 14.11 -7.57
N PHE A 414 9.21 13.85 -8.80
CA PHE A 414 10.03 14.81 -9.51
C PHE A 414 9.25 16.05 -9.94
N SER A 415 8.02 15.89 -10.43
CA SER A 415 7.21 17.04 -10.83
C SER A 415 6.82 17.93 -9.67
N MET A 416 6.46 17.33 -8.53
CA MET A 416 6.13 18.05 -7.29
C MET A 416 7.35 18.80 -6.76
N GLN A 417 8.50 18.13 -6.69
CA GLN A 417 9.75 18.70 -6.17
C GLN A 417 10.22 19.92 -6.96
N TYR A 418 10.08 19.92 -8.29
CA TYR A 418 10.76 20.92 -9.13
C TYR A 418 9.84 22.01 -9.68
N PHE A 419 8.53 21.83 -9.75
CA PHE A 419 7.64 22.84 -10.34
C PHE A 419 6.17 22.79 -9.93
N VAL A 420 5.55 21.62 -9.69
CA VAL A 420 4.11 21.56 -9.45
C VAL A 420 3.76 22.18 -8.10
N TYR A 421 4.56 21.96 -7.05
CA TYR A 421 4.30 22.51 -5.73
C TYR A 421 4.33 24.04 -5.74
N ASP A 422 5.29 24.65 -6.45
CA ASP A 422 5.37 26.10 -6.62
C ASP A 422 4.18 26.67 -7.39
N LEU A 423 3.76 25.98 -8.47
CA LEU A 423 2.56 26.36 -9.25
C LEU A 423 1.28 26.32 -8.42
N LEU A 424 1.24 25.46 -7.41
CA LEU A 424 0.13 25.35 -6.46
C LEU A 424 0.22 26.36 -5.29
N GLY A 425 1.17 27.32 -5.36
CA GLY A 425 1.37 28.34 -4.35
C GLY A 425 1.95 27.81 -3.05
N THR A 426 2.74 26.74 -3.11
CA THR A 426 3.37 26.08 -1.93
C THR A 426 2.38 25.74 -0.82
N ASN A 427 1.15 25.36 -1.20
CA ASN A 427 0.06 25.07 -0.28
C ASN A 427 -0.31 23.60 -0.31
N PRO A 428 -0.11 22.83 0.78
CA PRO A 428 -0.46 21.41 0.87
C PRO A 428 -1.94 21.11 0.55
N SER A 429 -2.86 22.02 0.89
CA SER A 429 -4.28 21.83 0.60
C SER A 429 -4.58 21.88 -0.90
N ASN A 430 -3.85 22.70 -1.66
CA ASN A 430 -3.96 22.72 -3.11
C ASN A 430 -3.45 21.43 -3.74
N VAL A 431 -2.45 20.78 -3.12
CA VAL A 431 -1.97 19.45 -3.54
C VAL A 431 -3.07 18.39 -3.35
N ILE A 432 -3.80 18.43 -2.24
CA ILE A 432 -4.95 17.52 -2.02
C ILE A 432 -6.07 17.78 -3.04
N THR A 433 -6.33 19.06 -3.34
CA THR A 433 -7.31 19.43 -4.40
C THR A 433 -6.85 18.89 -5.77
N LEU A 434 -5.56 19.04 -6.13
CA LEU A 434 -4.99 18.47 -7.35
C LEU A 434 -5.15 16.95 -7.38
N ALA A 435 -4.90 16.25 -6.28
CA ALA A 435 -5.13 14.81 -6.16
C ALA A 435 -6.59 14.46 -6.48
N GLY A 436 -7.54 15.22 -5.95
CA GLY A 436 -8.96 15.07 -6.27
C GLY A 436 -9.26 15.27 -7.75
N VAL A 437 -8.74 16.32 -8.37
CA VAL A 437 -8.87 16.59 -9.82
C VAL A 437 -8.29 15.43 -10.63
N PHE A 438 -7.15 14.89 -10.24
CA PHE A 438 -6.51 13.77 -10.94
C PHE A 438 -7.33 12.48 -10.81
N LEU A 439 -7.97 12.21 -9.67
CA LEU A 439 -8.93 11.09 -9.57
C LEU A 439 -10.12 11.28 -10.51
N VAL A 440 -10.65 12.51 -10.64
CA VAL A 440 -11.73 12.82 -11.61
C VAL A 440 -11.26 12.61 -13.04
N LEU A 441 -10.04 13.05 -13.39
CA LEU A 441 -9.45 12.77 -14.70
C LEU A 441 -9.30 11.26 -14.94
N GLY A 442 -8.83 10.50 -13.94
CA GLY A 442 -8.80 9.04 -13.98
C GLY A 442 -10.19 8.43 -14.25
N ALA A 443 -11.24 8.98 -13.63
CA ALA A 443 -12.62 8.59 -13.91
C ALA A 443 -13.00 8.86 -15.37
N VAL A 444 -12.71 10.04 -15.89
CA VAL A 444 -13.00 10.40 -17.30
C VAL A 444 -12.25 9.46 -18.26
N PHE A 445 -10.97 9.23 -18.06
CA PHE A 445 -10.20 8.28 -18.89
C PHE A 445 -10.72 6.85 -18.78
N THR A 446 -11.31 6.45 -17.67
CA THR A 446 -11.98 5.15 -17.54
C THR A 446 -13.11 4.98 -18.57
N LEU A 447 -13.83 6.06 -18.93
CA LEU A 447 -14.89 6.00 -19.93
C LEU A 447 -14.37 5.70 -21.34
N LEU A 448 -13.10 5.92 -21.62
CA LEU A 448 -12.47 5.63 -22.91
C LEU A 448 -12.06 4.17 -23.08
N ILE A 449 -12.13 3.36 -22.01
CA ILE A 449 -11.75 1.96 -22.06
C ILE A 449 -12.74 1.16 -22.89
N THR A 450 -12.25 0.46 -23.90
CA THR A 450 -13.03 -0.47 -24.71
C THR A 450 -13.08 -1.83 -24.02
N VAL A 451 -14.26 -2.23 -23.58
CA VAL A 451 -14.49 -3.56 -23.00
C VAL A 451 -14.89 -4.49 -24.13
N LYS A 452 -14.05 -5.52 -24.44
CA LYS A 452 -14.45 -6.57 -25.37
C LYS A 452 -15.63 -7.34 -24.79
N ASN A 453 -16.68 -7.53 -25.57
CA ASN A 453 -17.79 -8.40 -25.20
C ASN A 453 -17.28 -9.84 -25.01
N LYS A 454 -17.85 -10.55 -24.03
CA LYS A 454 -17.50 -11.96 -23.70
C LYS A 454 -17.56 -12.94 -24.89
N ASN A 455 -18.13 -12.55 -26.01
CA ASN A 455 -18.32 -13.39 -27.19
C ASN A 455 -17.17 -13.29 -28.21
N GLU A 456 -16.14 -12.50 -27.98
CA GLU A 456 -14.96 -12.36 -28.83
C GLU A 456 -13.69 -12.93 -28.13
N VAL A 457 -13.82 -14.04 -27.46
CA VAL A 457 -12.62 -14.80 -27.04
C VAL A 457 -12.13 -15.53 -28.29
N VAL A 458 -11.16 -14.96 -28.94
CA VAL A 458 -10.37 -15.60 -29.97
C VAL A 458 -9.53 -16.67 -29.30
N ASP A 459 -9.66 -17.91 -29.80
CA ASP A 459 -8.92 -19.13 -29.47
C ASP A 459 -7.40 -18.94 -29.39
#